data_a71f5bbe68f19d225b17846b4b75a11f
#
_entry.id   a71f5bbe68f19d225b17846b4b75a11f
#
_cell.length_a   1.000
_cell.length_b   1.000
_cell.length_c   1.000
_cell.angle_alpha   90.00
_cell.angle_beta   90.00
_cell.angle_gamma   90.00
#
_symmetry.space_group_name_H-M   'P 1'
#
loop_
_entity.id
_entity.type
_entity.pdbx_description
1 polymer ?
#
loop_
_entity_poly.entity_id
_entity_poly.type
_entity_poly.pdbx_seq_one_letter_code
_entity_poly.pdbx_strand_id
1 'polypeptide(L)'
;EKEYIIKGNANVYEWEEGEEHPHVRTENAPYCSRMLVRMPENPGKFSGTVIVELLNYASGYDRSIPGWAQCYDYYLKHNIAWIGLTIHCRTHAFLKEFDPERYVEVDFPNPLPEEERKEADTSYGPSDKNKENGLRWDMTSQVADLLKSEREENPMKDYEIKEVIATAASGGDLSMYVAGFHPLYCTQKNEELFDGFLIYMTGAPGCINQTDTKNNERVLRNAFYGRVP
;
A
#
# COMPACT_ATOMS: atom_id res chain seq x y z
N GLU A 1 -3.76 -17.52 10.02
CA GLU A 1 -3.02 -16.70 9.07
C GLU A 1 -2.94 -17.39 7.71
N LYS A 2 -3.07 -16.61 6.65
CA LYS A 2 -2.85 -17.05 5.26
C LYS A 2 -1.98 -16.02 4.55
N GLU A 3 -1.20 -16.50 3.58
CA GLU A 3 -0.39 -15.66 2.68
C GLU A 3 -0.91 -15.80 1.26
N TYR A 4 -0.99 -14.68 0.57
CA TYR A 4 -1.41 -14.59 -0.82
C TYR A 4 -0.35 -13.86 -1.65
N ILE A 5 -0.10 -14.36 -2.84
CA ILE A 5 0.62 -13.62 -3.89
C ILE A 5 -0.45 -12.92 -4.72
N ILE A 6 -0.46 -11.60 -4.65
CA ILE A 6 -1.42 -10.75 -5.35
C ILE A 6 -0.80 -10.21 -6.64
N LYS A 7 -1.58 -10.23 -7.72
CA LYS A 7 -1.16 -9.77 -9.05
C LYS A 7 -2.21 -8.84 -9.62
N GLY A 8 -1.77 -7.85 -10.35
CA GLY A 8 -2.64 -6.93 -11.04
C GLY A 8 -1.87 -6.01 -11.97
N ASN A 9 -2.59 -5.02 -12.48
CA ASN A 9 -2.00 -3.92 -13.22
C ASN A 9 -2.26 -2.61 -12.48
N ALA A 10 -1.28 -1.73 -12.49
CA ALA A 10 -1.29 -0.46 -11.79
C ALA A 10 -0.78 0.65 -12.71
N ASN A 11 -1.23 1.86 -12.48
CA ASN A 11 -0.67 3.03 -13.15
C ASN A 11 0.52 3.57 -12.34
N VAL A 12 1.42 4.24 -13.03
CA VAL A 12 2.46 5.07 -12.41
C VAL A 12 2.07 6.52 -12.58
N TYR A 13 2.19 7.29 -11.52
CA TYR A 13 1.70 8.65 -11.44
C TYR A 13 2.83 9.66 -11.33
N GLU A 14 2.52 10.87 -11.77
CA GLU A 14 3.26 12.11 -11.51
C GLU A 14 2.33 13.12 -10.84
N TRP A 15 2.90 14.07 -10.10
CA TRP A 15 2.13 15.11 -9.44
C TRP A 15 2.86 16.45 -9.58
N GLU A 16 2.39 17.29 -10.47
CA GLU A 16 2.99 18.59 -10.75
C GLU A 16 2.52 19.68 -9.78
N GLU A 17 3.25 20.78 -9.76
CA GLU A 17 2.90 21.93 -8.93
C GLU A 17 1.60 22.58 -9.42
N GLY A 18 0.65 22.75 -8.49
CA GLY A 18 -0.67 23.34 -8.80
C GLY A 18 -1.76 22.33 -9.14
N GLU A 19 -1.43 21.06 -9.31
CA GLU A 19 -2.43 20.01 -9.48
C GLU A 19 -3.08 19.65 -8.14
N GLU A 20 -4.38 19.42 -8.17
CA GLU A 20 -5.14 18.97 -6.99
C GLU A 20 -4.86 17.49 -6.68
N HIS A 21 -4.68 16.66 -7.71
CA HIS A 21 -4.43 15.23 -7.62
C HIS A 21 -3.32 14.79 -8.57
N PRO A 22 -2.65 13.67 -8.30
CA PRO A 22 -1.72 13.07 -9.24
C PRO A 22 -2.40 12.71 -10.57
N HIS A 23 -1.67 12.79 -11.66
CA HIS A 23 -2.09 12.31 -12.97
C HIS A 23 -1.29 11.08 -13.42
N VAL A 24 -1.84 10.32 -14.35
CA VAL A 24 -1.20 9.09 -14.84
C VAL A 24 -0.06 9.45 -15.80
N ARG A 25 1.15 8.96 -15.50
CA ARG A 25 2.30 9.00 -16.39
C ARG A 25 2.37 7.77 -17.31
N THR A 26 2.22 6.59 -16.72
CA THR A 26 2.29 5.31 -17.44
C THR A 26 1.12 4.43 -17.00
N GLU A 27 0.37 3.94 -17.97
CA GLU A 27 -0.82 3.14 -17.73
C GLU A 27 -0.52 1.65 -17.64
N ASN A 28 -1.28 0.94 -16.82
CA ASN A 28 -1.51 -0.50 -16.90
C ASN A 28 -0.24 -1.36 -16.78
N ALA A 29 0.72 -0.96 -15.94
CA ALA A 29 1.94 -1.71 -15.69
C ALA A 29 1.68 -2.90 -14.75
N PRO A 30 2.22 -4.11 -15.02
CA PRO A 30 1.99 -5.27 -14.20
C PRO A 30 2.71 -5.16 -12.85
N TYR A 31 2.09 -5.68 -11.80
CA TYR A 31 2.73 -5.88 -10.50
C TYR A 31 2.45 -7.26 -9.94
N CYS A 32 3.35 -7.73 -9.09
CA CYS A 32 3.17 -8.90 -8.26
C CYS A 32 3.73 -8.63 -6.86
N SER A 33 2.92 -8.81 -5.82
CA SER A 33 3.35 -8.57 -4.44
C SER A 33 2.75 -9.59 -3.47
N ARG A 34 3.03 -9.41 -2.18
CA ARG A 34 2.59 -10.28 -1.12
C ARG A 34 1.56 -9.60 -0.22
N MET A 35 0.53 -10.37 0.16
CA MET A 35 -0.46 -9.99 1.16
C MET A 35 -0.55 -11.06 2.25
N LEU A 36 -0.39 -10.67 3.50
CA LEU A 36 -0.66 -11.51 4.67
C LEU A 36 -2.05 -11.20 5.21
N VAL A 37 -2.83 -12.24 5.53
CA VAL A 37 -4.19 -12.09 6.06
C VAL A 37 -4.30 -12.85 7.38
N ARG A 38 -4.66 -12.17 8.45
CA ARG A 38 -5.01 -12.71 9.76
C ARG A 38 -6.45 -12.36 10.06
N MET A 39 -7.29 -13.36 10.23
CA MET A 39 -8.72 -13.18 10.45
C MET A 39 -9.24 -14.22 11.45
N PRO A 40 -10.35 -13.97 12.17
CA PRO A 40 -11.00 -14.97 12.99
C PRO A 40 -11.34 -16.21 12.18
N GLU A 41 -11.19 -17.39 12.76
CA GLU A 41 -11.54 -18.66 12.10
C GLU A 41 -13.05 -18.76 11.80
N ASN A 42 -13.87 -18.21 12.70
CA ASN A 42 -15.33 -18.21 12.56
C ASN A 42 -15.82 -16.84 12.08
N PRO A 43 -16.34 -16.72 10.84
CA PRO A 43 -16.88 -15.46 10.32
C PRO A 43 -17.96 -14.84 11.23
N GLY A 44 -18.78 -15.66 11.90
CA GLY A 44 -19.82 -15.16 12.81
C GLY A 44 -19.31 -14.50 14.09
N LYS A 45 -18.01 -14.57 14.37
CA LYS A 45 -17.37 -13.87 15.48
C LYS A 45 -16.62 -12.60 15.03
N PHE A 46 -16.49 -12.39 13.74
CA PHE A 46 -15.76 -11.23 13.20
C PHE A 46 -16.41 -9.92 13.64
N SER A 47 -15.59 -8.93 14.00
CA SER A 47 -16.08 -7.61 14.47
C SER A 47 -16.70 -6.76 13.38
N GLY A 48 -16.34 -7.01 12.13
CA GLY A 48 -16.64 -6.15 10.99
C GLY A 48 -15.46 -5.23 10.61
N THR A 49 -14.41 -5.16 11.44
CA THR A 49 -13.27 -4.23 11.21
C THR A 49 -12.07 -4.96 10.63
N VAL A 50 -11.53 -4.44 9.53
CA VAL A 50 -10.28 -4.87 8.90
C VAL A 50 -9.23 -3.76 9.02
N ILE A 51 -8.05 -4.10 9.52
CA ILE A 51 -6.90 -3.20 9.53
C ILE A 51 -5.97 -3.59 8.37
N VAL A 52 -5.77 -2.70 7.42
CA VAL A 52 -4.80 -2.85 6.32
C VAL A 52 -3.53 -2.09 6.68
N GLU A 53 -2.45 -2.81 6.91
CA GLU A 53 -1.15 -2.23 7.25
C GLU A 53 -0.22 -2.24 6.03
N LEU A 54 0.23 -1.06 5.61
CA LEU A 54 1.33 -0.92 4.68
C LEU A 54 2.62 -1.25 5.43
N LEU A 55 3.20 -2.42 5.17
CA LEU A 55 4.32 -2.94 5.93
C LEU A 55 5.57 -2.09 5.75
N ASN A 56 6.25 -1.80 6.87
CA ASN A 56 7.44 -0.96 6.85
C ASN A 56 8.64 -1.72 6.27
N TYR A 57 9.23 -1.17 5.23
CA TYR A 57 10.36 -1.75 4.46
C TYR A 57 11.73 -1.17 4.79
N ALA A 58 11.84 -0.24 5.75
CA ALA A 58 13.07 0.50 6.03
C ALA A 58 14.28 -0.38 6.34
N SER A 59 14.06 -1.55 6.95
CA SER A 59 15.11 -2.52 7.28
C SER A 59 15.44 -3.51 6.14
N GLY A 60 14.84 -3.35 4.97
CA GLY A 60 15.00 -4.28 3.83
C GLY A 60 14.06 -5.48 3.87
N TYR A 61 13.27 -5.66 4.93
CA TYR A 61 12.25 -6.70 5.09
C TYR A 61 10.99 -6.09 5.70
N ASP A 62 9.87 -6.80 5.57
CA ASP A 62 8.59 -6.34 6.09
C ASP A 62 8.54 -6.34 7.61
N ARG A 63 8.16 -5.21 8.19
CA ARG A 63 7.88 -5.05 9.61
C ARG A 63 6.47 -4.52 9.82
N SER A 64 5.72 -5.20 10.66
CA SER A 64 4.42 -4.73 11.12
C SER A 64 4.59 -3.76 12.28
N ILE A 65 4.50 -2.48 12.02
CA ILE A 65 4.53 -1.39 13.00
C ILE A 65 3.60 -0.28 12.49
N PRO A 66 2.59 0.17 13.18
CA PRO A 66 2.10 -0.13 14.53
C PRO A 66 1.05 -1.25 14.59
N GLY A 67 0.64 -1.80 13.46
CA GLY A 67 -0.47 -2.71 13.37
C GLY A 67 -0.29 -3.99 14.20
N TRP A 68 0.00 -5.11 13.54
CA TRP A 68 0.03 -6.41 14.22
C TRP A 68 1.01 -6.46 15.39
N ALA A 69 2.25 -6.01 15.21
CA ALA A 69 3.29 -6.17 16.24
C ALA A 69 2.97 -5.49 17.58
N GLN A 70 2.20 -4.39 17.56
CA GLN A 70 1.86 -3.66 18.78
C GLN A 70 0.42 -3.91 19.26
N CYS A 71 -0.47 -4.37 18.37
CA CYS A 71 -1.91 -4.44 18.65
C CYS A 71 -2.48 -5.85 18.56
N TYR A 72 -1.67 -6.91 18.36
CA TYR A 72 -2.18 -8.26 18.13
C TYR A 72 -3.09 -8.77 19.26
N ASP A 73 -2.78 -8.50 20.52
CA ASP A 73 -3.61 -8.89 21.65
C ASP A 73 -5.01 -8.25 21.59
N TYR A 74 -5.06 -6.98 21.20
CA TYR A 74 -6.32 -6.26 21.02
C TYR A 74 -7.10 -6.83 19.84
N TYR A 75 -6.44 -7.07 18.70
CA TYR A 75 -7.09 -7.61 17.51
C TYR A 75 -7.67 -9.01 17.77
N LEU A 76 -6.90 -9.89 18.41
CA LEU A 76 -7.36 -11.22 18.76
C LEU A 76 -8.55 -11.19 19.73
N LYS A 77 -8.48 -10.36 20.78
CA LYS A 77 -9.53 -10.21 21.77
C LYS A 77 -10.83 -9.68 21.18
N HIS A 78 -10.74 -8.77 20.21
CA HIS A 78 -11.89 -8.12 19.61
C HIS A 78 -12.29 -8.67 18.24
N ASN A 79 -11.69 -9.80 17.82
CA ASN A 79 -11.97 -10.45 16.53
C ASN A 79 -11.82 -9.50 15.31
N ILE A 80 -10.85 -8.61 15.36
CA ILE A 80 -10.47 -7.72 14.26
C ILE A 80 -9.58 -8.49 13.29
N ALA A 81 -9.82 -8.35 11.99
CA ALA A 81 -8.92 -8.87 10.97
C ALA A 81 -7.78 -7.91 10.69
N TRP A 82 -6.62 -8.46 10.34
CA TRP A 82 -5.45 -7.69 9.95
C TRP A 82 -4.89 -8.19 8.62
N ILE A 83 -4.53 -7.25 7.76
CA ILE A 83 -3.93 -7.48 6.45
C ILE A 83 -2.62 -6.69 6.38
N GLY A 84 -1.52 -7.38 6.09
CA GLY A 84 -0.22 -6.78 5.87
C GLY A 84 0.14 -6.78 4.39
N LEU A 85 0.37 -5.60 3.80
CA LEU A 85 0.78 -5.44 2.41
C LEU A 85 2.26 -5.18 2.28
N THR A 86 2.95 -6.00 1.49
CA THR A 86 4.32 -5.72 1.02
C THR A 86 4.25 -4.66 -0.08
N ILE A 87 4.87 -3.49 0.15
CA ILE A 87 4.68 -2.30 -0.70
C ILE A 87 5.95 -1.79 -1.37
N HIS A 88 7.08 -2.52 -1.26
CA HIS A 88 8.35 -1.97 -1.72
C HIS A 88 9.30 -3.04 -2.28
N CYS A 89 10.01 -2.71 -3.36
CA CYS A 89 10.94 -3.61 -4.05
C CYS A 89 12.10 -4.12 -3.17
N ARG A 90 12.50 -3.37 -2.13
CA ARG A 90 13.53 -3.85 -1.17
C ARG A 90 13.07 -5.11 -0.43
N THR A 91 11.80 -5.16 -0.03
CA THR A 91 11.23 -6.35 0.60
C THR A 91 11.05 -7.47 -0.42
N HIS A 92 10.70 -7.15 -1.67
CA HIS A 92 10.65 -8.16 -2.74
C HIS A 92 12.01 -8.85 -2.93
N ALA A 93 13.10 -8.08 -2.92
CA ALA A 93 14.45 -8.62 -3.02
C ALA A 93 14.76 -9.57 -1.86
N PHE A 94 14.45 -9.17 -0.62
CA PHE A 94 14.62 -10.01 0.57
C PHE A 94 13.78 -11.29 0.52
N LEU A 95 12.52 -11.21 0.07
CA LEU A 95 11.65 -12.38 -0.07
C LEU A 95 12.21 -13.39 -1.09
N LYS A 96 12.73 -12.91 -2.22
CA LYS A 96 13.37 -13.76 -3.24
C LYS A 96 14.66 -14.40 -2.75
N GLU A 97 15.42 -13.70 -1.90
CA GLU A 97 16.62 -14.27 -1.24
C GLU A 97 16.24 -15.35 -0.22
N PHE A 98 15.17 -15.10 0.56
CA PHE A 98 14.69 -16.01 1.59
C PHE A 98 14.10 -17.31 1.02
N ASP A 99 13.25 -17.22 0.00
CA ASP A 99 12.64 -18.39 -0.69
C ASP A 99 12.46 -18.07 -2.19
N PRO A 100 13.49 -18.34 -2.99
CA PRO A 100 13.50 -17.97 -4.39
C PRO A 100 12.46 -18.72 -5.25
N GLU A 101 12.04 -19.91 -4.84
CA GLU A 101 10.99 -20.65 -5.56
C GLU A 101 9.61 -20.05 -5.30
N ARG A 102 9.30 -19.76 -4.04
CA ARG A 102 8.00 -19.21 -3.60
C ARG A 102 7.76 -17.81 -4.12
N TYR A 103 8.79 -16.95 -4.09
CA TYR A 103 8.66 -15.52 -4.39
C TYR A 103 9.25 -15.12 -5.75
N VAL A 104 9.48 -16.08 -6.65
CA VAL A 104 10.08 -15.82 -7.98
C VAL A 104 9.38 -14.72 -8.76
N GLU A 105 8.04 -14.65 -8.67
CA GLU A 105 7.22 -13.71 -9.43
C GLU A 105 7.02 -12.35 -8.74
N VAL A 106 7.30 -12.26 -7.43
CA VAL A 106 7.06 -11.02 -6.65
C VAL A 106 7.95 -9.91 -7.17
N ASP A 107 7.37 -8.88 -7.78
CA ASP A 107 8.10 -7.78 -8.39
C ASP A 107 7.25 -6.52 -8.64
N PHE A 108 7.92 -5.38 -8.65
CA PHE A 108 7.44 -4.10 -9.15
C PHE A 108 8.35 -3.66 -10.31
N PRO A 109 8.17 -4.20 -11.53
CA PRO A 109 9.02 -3.86 -12.65
C PRO A 109 8.79 -2.41 -13.09
N ASN A 110 9.88 -1.72 -13.47
CA ASN A 110 9.77 -0.40 -14.05
C ASN A 110 9.23 -0.49 -15.49
N PRO A 111 8.07 0.10 -15.79
CA PRO A 111 7.44 -0.02 -17.10
C PRO A 111 8.10 0.85 -18.19
N LEU A 112 8.99 1.78 -17.81
CA LEU A 112 9.66 2.63 -18.80
C LEU A 112 10.64 1.82 -19.66
N PRO A 113 10.89 2.25 -20.90
CA PRO A 113 12.01 1.76 -21.73
C PRO A 113 13.34 1.87 -20.97
N GLU A 114 14.26 0.95 -21.20
CA GLU A 114 15.52 0.87 -20.42
C GLU A 114 16.33 2.18 -20.47
N GLU A 115 16.36 2.84 -21.61
CA GLU A 115 17.05 4.12 -21.84
C GLU A 115 16.46 5.32 -21.07
N GLU A 116 15.21 5.20 -20.65
CA GLU A 116 14.51 6.24 -19.88
C GLU A 116 14.59 6.02 -18.37
N ARG A 117 14.99 4.80 -17.94
CA ARG A 117 15.08 4.45 -16.52
C ARG A 117 16.22 5.17 -15.83
N LYS A 118 15.93 5.79 -14.70
CA LYS A 118 16.91 6.53 -13.91
C LYS A 118 16.95 6.03 -12.48
N GLU A 119 18.13 6.11 -11.87
CA GLU A 119 18.28 6.00 -10.42
C GLU A 119 17.87 7.34 -9.78
N ALA A 120 17.33 7.25 -8.59
CA ALA A 120 17.06 8.41 -7.75
C ALA A 120 17.73 8.23 -6.40
N ASP A 121 18.23 9.31 -5.82
CA ASP A 121 18.70 9.31 -4.45
C ASP A 121 17.52 9.24 -3.50
N THR A 122 17.51 8.23 -2.66
CA THR A 122 16.49 8.06 -1.61
C THR A 122 17.13 8.08 -0.24
N SER A 123 16.33 8.22 0.80
CA SER A 123 16.81 8.10 2.20
C SER A 123 17.43 6.74 2.53
N TYR A 124 17.31 5.77 1.63
CA TYR A 124 17.84 4.41 1.76
C TYR A 124 18.99 4.10 0.80
N GLY A 125 19.55 5.13 0.16
CA GLY A 125 20.56 5.03 -0.90
C GLY A 125 19.95 5.06 -2.30
N PRO A 126 20.76 4.83 -3.35
CA PRO A 126 20.29 4.84 -4.73
C PRO A 126 19.15 3.83 -4.96
N SER A 127 18.14 4.23 -5.71
CA SER A 127 17.04 3.35 -6.08
C SER A 127 17.46 2.39 -7.21
N ASP A 128 16.85 1.20 -7.27
CA ASP A 128 17.03 0.32 -8.43
C ASP A 128 16.22 0.87 -9.62
N LYS A 129 16.90 1.35 -10.67
CA LYS A 129 16.27 1.89 -11.87
C LYS A 129 15.32 0.93 -12.59
N ASN A 130 15.44 -0.39 -12.34
CA ASN A 130 14.59 -1.42 -12.94
C ASN A 130 13.29 -1.67 -12.16
N LYS A 131 13.09 -0.97 -11.05
CA LYS A 131 11.92 -1.11 -10.18
C LYS A 131 11.09 0.18 -10.14
N GLU A 132 9.78 0.02 -9.92
CA GLU A 132 8.83 1.12 -9.82
C GLU A 132 7.92 0.97 -8.59
N ASN A 133 8.33 1.56 -7.49
CA ASN A 133 7.56 1.49 -6.25
C ASN A 133 6.22 2.27 -6.31
N GLY A 134 6.02 3.13 -7.30
CA GLY A 134 4.76 3.86 -7.52
C GLY A 134 3.56 2.94 -7.83
N LEU A 135 3.80 1.70 -8.26
CA LEU A 135 2.74 0.70 -8.49
C LEU A 135 1.96 0.36 -7.21
N ARG A 136 2.52 0.61 -6.03
CA ARG A 136 1.87 0.36 -4.73
C ARG A 136 0.59 1.17 -4.51
N TRP A 137 0.41 2.31 -5.17
CA TRP A 137 -0.75 3.18 -4.96
C TRP A 137 -2.04 2.53 -5.45
N ASP A 138 -2.05 2.11 -6.70
CA ASP A 138 -3.18 1.35 -7.27
C ASP A 138 -3.37 0.00 -6.57
N MET A 139 -2.27 -0.71 -6.29
CA MET A 139 -2.33 -1.98 -5.56
C MET A 139 -3.04 -1.81 -4.20
N THR A 140 -2.72 -0.78 -3.44
CA THR A 140 -3.35 -0.50 -2.15
C THR A 140 -4.86 -0.25 -2.30
N SER A 141 -5.25 0.54 -3.31
CA SER A 141 -6.65 0.83 -3.62
C SER A 141 -7.40 -0.40 -4.11
N GLN A 142 -6.77 -1.21 -4.96
CA GLN A 142 -7.35 -2.46 -5.47
C GLN A 142 -7.57 -3.48 -4.35
N VAL A 143 -6.70 -3.54 -3.35
CA VAL A 143 -6.91 -4.40 -2.17
C VAL A 143 -8.10 -3.92 -1.35
N ALA A 144 -8.25 -2.61 -1.11
CA ALA A 144 -9.41 -2.09 -0.39
C ALA A 144 -10.73 -2.36 -1.15
N ASP A 145 -10.75 -2.14 -2.46
CA ASP A 145 -11.88 -2.46 -3.34
C ASP A 145 -12.20 -3.96 -3.37
N LEU A 146 -11.16 -4.81 -3.38
CA LEU A 146 -11.34 -6.25 -3.30
C LEU A 146 -12.03 -6.67 -2.00
N LEU A 147 -11.59 -6.13 -0.86
CA LEU A 147 -12.16 -6.47 0.45
C LEU A 147 -13.64 -6.10 0.57
N LYS A 148 -14.09 -5.02 -0.07
CA LYS A 148 -15.50 -4.58 -0.09
C LYS A 148 -16.33 -5.27 -1.17
N SER A 149 -15.77 -6.25 -1.91
CA SER A 149 -16.41 -6.91 -3.04
C SER A 149 -16.81 -8.35 -2.76
N GLU A 150 -17.80 -8.85 -3.52
CA GLU A 150 -18.25 -10.26 -3.52
C GLU A 150 -17.41 -11.15 -4.46
N ARG A 151 -16.26 -10.67 -4.94
CA ARG A 151 -15.40 -11.43 -5.87
C ARG A 151 -14.84 -12.69 -5.22
N GLU A 152 -14.70 -13.76 -6.00
CA GLU A 152 -14.16 -15.05 -5.51
C GLU A 152 -12.72 -14.94 -5.00
N GLU A 153 -11.96 -14.00 -5.54
CA GLU A 153 -10.58 -13.71 -5.12
C GLU A 153 -10.49 -13.01 -3.78
N ASN A 154 -11.61 -12.47 -3.25
CA ASN A 154 -11.64 -11.84 -1.94
C ASN A 154 -11.42 -12.89 -0.85
N PRO A 155 -10.30 -12.86 -0.11
CA PRO A 155 -10.03 -13.84 0.94
C PRO A 155 -11.00 -13.73 2.12
N MET A 156 -11.78 -12.66 2.19
CA MET A 156 -12.75 -12.38 3.24
C MET A 156 -14.19 -12.28 2.72
N LYS A 157 -14.52 -12.83 1.55
CA LYS A 157 -15.86 -12.75 0.95
C LYS A 157 -16.98 -13.29 1.85
N ASP A 158 -16.66 -14.23 2.73
CA ASP A 158 -17.62 -14.83 3.68
C ASP A 158 -17.74 -14.02 5.00
N TYR A 159 -17.06 -12.89 5.12
CA TYR A 159 -17.03 -12.03 6.29
C TYR A 159 -17.77 -10.72 6.02
N GLU A 160 -18.67 -10.32 6.93
CA GLU A 160 -19.38 -9.03 6.84
C GLU A 160 -18.43 -7.88 7.24
N ILE A 161 -17.75 -7.30 6.27
CA ILE A 161 -16.85 -6.16 6.48
C ILE A 161 -17.66 -4.87 6.60
N LYS A 162 -17.48 -4.14 7.70
CA LYS A 162 -18.15 -2.85 8.00
C LYS A 162 -17.21 -1.68 7.86
N GLU A 163 -15.93 -1.88 8.22
CA GLU A 163 -14.91 -0.84 8.24
C GLU A 163 -13.58 -1.40 7.75
N VAL A 164 -12.92 -0.66 6.87
CA VAL A 164 -11.55 -0.92 6.41
C VAL A 164 -10.69 0.28 6.79
N ILE A 165 -9.75 0.07 7.71
CA ILE A 165 -8.88 1.13 8.23
C ILE A 165 -7.45 0.88 7.76
N ALA A 166 -6.81 1.88 7.14
CA ALA A 166 -5.41 1.78 6.75
C ALA A 166 -4.47 2.29 7.84
N THR A 167 -3.33 1.62 8.01
CA THR A 167 -2.27 2.07 8.92
C THR A 167 -0.88 1.87 8.34
N ALA A 168 0.08 2.67 8.77
CA ALA A 168 1.50 2.52 8.46
C ALA A 168 2.39 3.19 9.50
N ALA A 169 3.57 2.63 9.72
CA ALA A 169 4.64 3.28 10.49
C ALA A 169 5.70 3.89 9.58
N SER A 170 6.36 4.95 10.05
CA SER A 170 7.18 5.86 9.24
C SER A 170 6.36 6.44 8.10
N GLY A 171 5.17 6.82 8.41
CA GLY A 171 3.93 7.07 7.68
C GLY A 171 3.96 7.83 6.36
N GLY A 172 5.14 8.03 5.76
CA GLY A 172 5.28 8.81 4.52
C GLY A 172 4.47 8.24 3.36
N ASP A 173 4.45 6.91 3.21
CA ASP A 173 3.67 6.29 2.13
C ASP A 173 2.16 6.46 2.38
N LEU A 174 1.69 6.23 3.59
CA LEU A 174 0.28 6.43 3.90
C LEU A 174 -0.13 7.90 3.83
N SER A 175 0.76 8.83 4.22
CA SER A 175 0.51 10.28 4.05
C SER A 175 0.37 10.67 2.58
N MET A 176 1.22 10.12 1.70
CA MET A 176 1.13 10.32 0.25
C MET A 176 -0.19 9.75 -0.29
N TYR A 177 -0.55 8.54 0.14
CA TYR A 177 -1.79 7.90 -0.28
C TYR A 177 -3.03 8.73 0.11
N VAL A 178 -3.10 9.18 1.36
CA VAL A 178 -4.21 10.00 1.86
C VAL A 178 -4.29 11.35 1.15
N ALA A 179 -3.16 11.98 0.87
CA ALA A 179 -3.16 13.30 0.25
C ALA A 179 -3.48 13.30 -1.25
N GLY A 180 -3.03 12.28 -1.99
CA GLY A 180 -3.11 12.26 -3.45
C GLY A 180 -4.03 11.19 -4.01
N PHE A 181 -3.95 9.97 -3.48
CA PHE A 181 -4.53 8.80 -4.13
C PHE A 181 -5.92 8.45 -3.62
N HIS A 182 -6.14 8.44 -2.29
CA HIS A 182 -7.46 8.11 -1.75
C HIS A 182 -8.56 9.03 -2.29
N PRO A 183 -8.42 10.38 -2.32
CA PRO A 183 -9.42 11.25 -2.92
C PRO A 183 -9.63 11.00 -4.41
N LEU A 184 -8.55 10.70 -5.16
CA LEU A 184 -8.62 10.37 -6.57
C LEU A 184 -9.50 9.14 -6.83
N TYR A 185 -9.27 8.05 -6.07
CA TYR A 185 -10.04 6.81 -6.23
C TYR A 185 -11.47 6.93 -5.72
N CYS A 186 -11.70 7.62 -4.61
CA CYS A 186 -13.05 7.86 -4.11
C CYS A 186 -13.89 8.65 -5.12
N THR A 187 -13.28 9.62 -5.81
CA THR A 187 -13.95 10.35 -6.88
C THR A 187 -14.27 9.45 -8.07
N GLN A 188 -13.35 8.58 -8.48
CA GLN A 188 -13.54 7.67 -9.60
C GLN A 188 -14.61 6.60 -9.33
N LYS A 189 -14.65 6.09 -8.10
CA LYS A 189 -15.60 5.04 -7.67
C LYS A 189 -16.91 5.59 -7.13
N ASN A 190 -16.96 6.86 -6.76
CA ASN A 190 -18.05 7.51 -6.02
C ASN A 190 -18.37 6.79 -4.69
N GLU A 191 -17.33 6.28 -4.03
CA GLU A 191 -17.39 5.62 -2.72
C GLU A 191 -16.06 5.73 -1.96
N GLU A 192 -16.11 5.64 -0.64
CA GLU A 192 -14.91 5.58 0.19
C GLU A 192 -14.29 4.18 0.15
N LEU A 193 -12.99 4.10 -0.21
CA LEU A 193 -12.25 2.83 -0.19
C LEU A 193 -11.80 2.44 1.21
N PHE A 194 -11.30 3.41 1.97
CA PHE A 194 -10.95 3.26 3.38
C PHE A 194 -11.85 4.14 4.23
N ASP A 195 -12.33 3.60 5.34
CA ASP A 195 -13.22 4.29 6.28
C ASP A 195 -12.42 5.10 7.32
N GLY A 196 -11.10 4.91 7.40
CA GLY A 196 -10.23 5.66 8.30
C GLY A 196 -8.74 5.38 8.11
N PHE A 197 -7.91 6.26 8.70
CA PHE A 197 -6.45 6.19 8.59
C PHE A 197 -5.79 6.39 9.94
N LEU A 198 -4.83 5.52 10.30
CA LEU A 198 -3.94 5.69 11.43
C LEU A 198 -2.50 5.82 10.93
N ILE A 199 -2.04 7.05 10.81
CA ILE A 199 -0.68 7.36 10.35
C ILE A 199 0.23 7.49 11.57
N TYR A 200 1.14 6.54 11.76
CA TYR A 200 2.02 6.49 12.93
C TYR A 200 3.44 6.93 12.56
N MET A 201 4.02 7.84 13.36
CA MET A 201 5.37 8.38 13.16
C MET A 201 5.57 8.92 11.73
N THR A 202 4.76 9.90 11.36
CA THR A 202 4.88 10.54 10.04
C THR A 202 6.26 11.17 9.89
N GLY A 203 7.02 10.66 8.93
CA GLY A 203 8.21 11.29 8.41
C GLY A 203 7.89 12.11 7.15
N ALA A 204 8.92 12.35 6.34
CA ALA A 204 8.73 12.89 5.01
C ALA A 204 7.82 11.96 4.19
N PRO A 205 6.92 12.51 3.35
CA PRO A 205 6.08 11.71 2.46
C PRO A 205 6.91 10.77 1.58
N GLY A 206 6.35 9.62 1.25
CA GLY A 206 6.97 8.68 0.30
C GLY A 206 7.09 9.29 -1.09
N CYS A 207 8.04 8.79 -1.88
CA CYS A 207 8.16 9.18 -3.29
C CYS A 207 6.93 8.71 -4.07
N ILE A 208 6.39 9.56 -4.93
CA ILE A 208 5.21 9.22 -5.73
C ILE A 208 5.51 8.10 -6.74
N ASN A 209 6.69 8.15 -7.34
CA ASN A 209 7.22 7.14 -8.25
C ASN A 209 8.73 6.96 -8.03
N GLN A 210 9.37 6.09 -8.83
CA GLN A 210 10.78 5.74 -8.66
C GLN A 210 11.75 6.92 -8.81
N THR A 211 11.40 7.95 -9.56
CA THR A 211 12.29 9.06 -9.90
C THR A 211 11.94 10.38 -9.22
N ASP A 212 10.69 10.55 -8.77
CA ASP A 212 10.24 11.80 -8.15
C ASP A 212 10.35 11.75 -6.63
N THR A 213 11.44 12.31 -6.13
CA THR A 213 11.74 12.45 -4.70
C THR A 213 11.35 13.82 -4.12
N LYS A 214 10.84 14.76 -4.97
CA LYS A 214 10.60 16.15 -4.59
C LYS A 214 9.18 16.47 -4.12
N ASN A 215 8.26 15.49 -4.12
CA ASN A 215 6.83 15.72 -3.78
C ASN A 215 6.54 15.94 -2.29
N ASN A 216 7.56 15.96 -1.44
CA ASN A 216 7.43 16.10 0.01
C ASN A 216 6.67 17.37 0.44
N GLU A 217 6.91 18.51 -0.24
CA GLU A 217 6.26 19.77 0.14
C GLU A 217 4.78 19.82 -0.24
N ARG A 218 4.38 19.16 -1.32
CA ARG A 218 3.00 19.16 -1.82
C ARG A 218 2.07 18.35 -0.92
N VAL A 219 2.53 17.18 -0.48
CA VAL A 219 1.79 16.32 0.45
C VAL A 219 1.58 17.00 1.80
N LEU A 220 2.60 17.66 2.33
CA LEU A 220 2.50 18.37 3.60
C LEU A 220 1.47 19.49 3.54
N ARG A 221 1.33 20.20 2.42
CA ARG A 221 0.31 21.24 2.26
C ARG A 221 -1.11 20.68 2.20
N ASN A 222 -1.32 19.50 1.62
CA ASN A 222 -2.63 18.90 1.41
C ASN A 222 -3.08 17.98 2.56
N ALA A 223 -2.16 17.20 3.14
CA ALA A 223 -2.49 16.20 4.16
C ALA A 223 -2.84 16.81 5.54
N PHE A 224 -2.32 18.00 5.86
CA PHE A 224 -2.50 18.60 7.19
C PHE A 224 -3.61 19.67 7.28
N TYR A 225 -4.27 20.01 6.19
CA TYR A 225 -5.31 21.04 6.17
C TYR A 225 -6.75 20.50 6.16
N GLY A 226 -7.02 19.42 6.85
CA GLY A 226 -8.38 19.14 7.33
C GLY A 226 -9.35 18.57 6.28
N ARG A 227 -8.90 17.77 5.34
CA ARG A 227 -9.78 17.06 4.40
C ARG A 227 -10.03 15.59 4.76
N VAL A 228 -9.47 15.12 5.85
CA VAL A 228 -9.79 13.78 6.40
C VAL A 228 -10.54 14.00 7.72
N PRO A 229 -11.75 13.44 7.89
CA PRO A 229 -12.48 13.52 9.14
C PRO A 229 -11.69 12.91 10.30
#